data_fdfe4f956c8afda13e925a8a79867736
#
_entry.id   fdfe4f956c8afda13e925a8a79867736
#
_cell.length_a   1.000
_cell.length_b   1.000
_cell.length_c   1.000
_cell.angle_alpha   90.00
_cell.angle_beta   90.00
_cell.angle_gamma   90.00
#
_symmetry.space_group_name_H-M   'P 1'
#
loop_
_entity.id
_entity.type
_entity.pdbx_description
1 polymer ?
#
loop_
_entity_poly.entity_id
_entity_poly.type
_entity_poly.pdbx_seq_one_letter_code
_entity_poly.pdbx_strand_id
1 'polypeptide(L)'
;MQHRLERFDAKLAQSGLDALLVTGQNNIYYLTNFWGTNATVFITKNRRLFLTDSRYTLIAKQSVHGFDIIESKDPLKDIVKLIEADKLETIGFDNQVSFAYYQGLQAIFEGYTLSPQNNFMEELRMIKDDKELATIRKACSI
;
A
#
# COMPACT_ATOMS: atom_id res chain seq x y z
N MET A 1 10.82 2.43 -10.20
CA MET A 1 10.09 1.80 -9.09
C MET A 1 10.74 2.06 -7.74
N GLN A 2 12.05 1.94 -7.64
CA GLN A 2 12.78 2.21 -6.41
C GLN A 2 12.55 3.65 -5.88
N HIS A 3 12.51 4.63 -6.78
CA HIS A 3 12.25 6.02 -6.39
C HIS A 3 10.87 6.23 -5.78
N ARG A 4 9.88 5.48 -6.24
CA ARG A 4 8.52 5.58 -5.68
C ARG A 4 8.48 5.08 -4.25
N LEU A 5 9.15 3.97 -3.98
CA LEU A 5 9.22 3.41 -2.62
C LEU A 5 10.02 4.31 -1.68
N GLU A 6 11.10 4.90 -2.16
CA GLU A 6 11.89 5.85 -1.36
C GLU A 6 11.07 7.10 -1.01
N ARG A 7 10.32 7.63 -1.97
CA ARG A 7 9.43 8.78 -1.72
C ARG A 7 8.31 8.42 -0.76
N PHE A 8 7.78 7.20 -0.88
CA PHE A 8 6.76 6.70 0.04
C PHE A 8 7.31 6.65 1.46
N ASP A 9 8.47 6.06 1.65
CA ASP A 9 9.09 5.91 2.97
C ASP A 9 9.36 7.28 3.61
N ALA A 10 9.86 8.23 2.82
CA ALA A 10 10.11 9.59 3.31
C ALA A 10 8.82 10.27 3.76
N LYS A 11 7.74 10.12 2.98
CA LYS A 11 6.45 10.71 3.31
C LYS A 11 5.83 10.05 4.55
N LEU A 12 5.96 8.75 4.66
CA LEU A 12 5.49 8.01 5.84
C LEU A 12 6.22 8.49 7.10
N ALA A 13 7.52 8.66 7.03
CA ALA A 13 8.33 9.14 8.15
C ALA A 13 7.90 10.53 8.61
N GLN A 14 7.46 11.39 7.68
CA GLN A 14 7.02 12.75 7.99
C GLN A 14 5.58 12.84 8.46
N SER A 15 4.78 11.81 8.22
CA SER A 15 3.32 11.84 8.45
C SER A 15 2.91 11.65 9.90
N GLY A 16 3.80 11.10 10.73
CA GLY A 16 3.45 10.70 12.10
C GLY A 16 2.73 9.37 12.20
N LEU A 17 2.51 8.70 11.09
CA LEU A 17 1.90 7.36 11.06
C LEU A 17 2.94 6.29 11.34
N ASP A 18 2.53 5.21 12.00
CA ASP A 18 3.39 4.04 12.19
C ASP A 18 3.37 3.13 10.98
N ALA A 19 2.27 3.12 10.25
CA ALA A 19 2.11 2.30 9.05
C ALA A 19 1.04 2.87 8.14
N LEU A 20 1.07 2.46 6.87
CA LEU A 20 -0.01 2.76 5.92
C LEU A 20 -0.52 1.47 5.30
N LEU A 21 -1.83 1.29 5.36
CA LEU A 21 -2.56 0.22 4.68
C LEU A 21 -3.03 0.75 3.32
N VAL A 22 -2.63 0.11 2.24
CA VAL A 22 -3.00 0.51 0.89
C VAL A 22 -3.88 -0.57 0.27
N THR A 23 -5.09 -0.21 -0.09
CA THR A 23 -6.08 -1.14 -0.63
C THR A 23 -6.57 -0.75 -2.03
N GLY A 24 -6.45 0.53 -2.41
CA GLY A 24 -6.85 0.99 -3.72
C GLY A 24 -6.01 0.36 -4.82
N GLN A 25 -6.67 -0.20 -5.83
CA GLN A 25 -5.99 -0.90 -6.92
C GLN A 25 -4.99 -0.01 -7.66
N ASN A 26 -5.37 1.25 -7.91
CA ASN A 26 -4.48 2.21 -8.57
C ASN A 26 -3.24 2.52 -7.72
N ASN A 27 -3.41 2.62 -6.41
CA ASN A 27 -2.32 2.89 -5.48
C ASN A 27 -1.37 1.70 -5.38
N ILE A 28 -1.92 0.49 -5.33
CA ILE A 28 -1.12 -0.74 -5.31
C ILE A 28 -0.33 -0.86 -6.61
N TYR A 29 -0.97 -0.61 -7.75
CA TYR A 29 -0.27 -0.62 -9.04
C TYR A 29 0.88 0.40 -9.08
N TYR A 30 0.64 1.59 -8.56
CA TYR A 30 1.69 2.62 -8.49
C TYR A 30 2.92 2.15 -7.72
N LEU A 31 2.69 1.47 -6.59
CA LEU A 31 3.78 1.03 -5.71
C LEU A 31 4.46 -0.26 -6.17
N THR A 32 3.73 -1.14 -6.88
CA THR A 32 4.18 -2.51 -7.12
C THR A 32 4.22 -2.92 -8.59
N ASN A 33 3.58 -2.17 -9.48
CA ASN A 33 3.29 -2.56 -10.87
C ASN A 33 2.39 -3.81 -10.99
N PHE A 34 1.79 -4.25 -9.89
CA PHE A 34 0.91 -5.41 -9.89
C PHE A 34 -0.54 -4.99 -10.10
N TRP A 35 -1.18 -5.56 -11.11
CA TRP A 35 -2.59 -5.30 -11.42
C TRP A 35 -3.39 -6.58 -11.21
N GLY A 36 -3.91 -6.75 -10.02
CA GLY A 36 -4.72 -7.90 -9.63
C GLY A 36 -5.81 -7.47 -8.66
N THR A 37 -6.80 -8.32 -8.45
CA THR A 37 -7.99 -7.97 -7.68
C THR A 37 -7.88 -8.25 -6.20
N ASN A 38 -7.01 -9.15 -5.77
CA ASN A 38 -6.89 -9.56 -4.37
C ASN A 38 -5.50 -9.27 -3.81
N ALA A 39 -5.16 -7.99 -3.74
CA ALA A 39 -3.89 -7.56 -3.17
C ALA A 39 -4.14 -6.51 -2.09
N THR A 40 -3.38 -6.61 -1.02
CA THR A 40 -3.35 -5.62 0.07
C THR A 40 -1.90 -5.31 0.36
N VAL A 41 -1.57 -4.04 0.46
CA VAL A 41 -0.22 -3.58 0.75
C VAL A 41 -0.20 -2.95 2.15
N PHE A 42 0.78 -3.33 2.95
CA PHE A 42 0.97 -2.78 4.28
C PHE A 42 2.44 -2.41 4.46
N ILE A 43 2.70 -1.13 4.69
CA ILE A 43 4.06 -0.61 4.77
C ILE A 43 4.28 0.07 6.11
N THR A 44 5.31 -0.38 6.83
CA THR A 44 5.81 0.25 8.04
C THR A 44 7.20 0.84 7.77
N LYS A 45 7.81 1.44 8.78
CA LYS A 45 9.20 1.93 8.65
C LYS A 45 10.20 0.82 8.32
N ASN A 46 9.92 -0.40 8.77
CA ASN A 46 10.86 -1.52 8.68
C ASN A 46 10.40 -2.63 7.74
N ARG A 47 9.15 -2.60 7.28
CA ARG A 47 8.57 -3.71 6.50
C ARG A 47 7.74 -3.18 5.35
N ARG A 48 7.79 -3.88 4.23
CA ARG A 48 6.90 -3.68 3.09
C ARG A 48 6.28 -5.02 2.76
N LEU A 49 4.98 -5.16 3.01
CA LEU A 49 4.27 -6.43 2.82
C LEU A 49 3.29 -6.32 1.67
N PHE A 50 3.30 -7.33 0.82
CA PHE A 50 2.32 -7.52 -0.25
C PHE A 50 1.57 -8.81 0.05
N LEU A 51 0.30 -8.69 0.44
CA LEU A 51 -0.53 -9.82 0.82
C LEU A 51 -1.52 -10.13 -0.29
N THR A 52 -1.54 -11.38 -0.72
CA THR A 52 -2.42 -11.83 -1.80
C THR A 52 -2.83 -13.28 -1.56
N ASP A 53 -3.76 -13.79 -2.37
CA ASP A 53 -4.20 -15.17 -2.24
C ASP A 53 -3.35 -16.11 -3.12
N SER A 54 -3.63 -17.43 -3.00
CA SER A 54 -2.85 -18.46 -3.68
C SER A 54 -2.86 -18.35 -5.20
N ARG A 55 -3.88 -17.70 -5.79
CA ARG A 55 -3.97 -17.54 -7.24
C ARG A 55 -2.89 -16.61 -7.78
N TYR A 56 -2.44 -15.64 -6.98
CA TYR A 56 -1.54 -14.59 -7.41
C TYR A 56 -0.15 -14.67 -6.78
N THR A 57 0.06 -15.55 -5.80
CA THR A 57 1.32 -15.60 -5.03
C THR A 57 2.53 -15.80 -5.94
N LEU A 58 2.45 -16.75 -6.88
CA LEU A 58 3.57 -17.04 -7.78
C LEU A 58 3.87 -15.87 -8.70
N ILE A 59 2.83 -15.27 -9.28
CA ILE A 59 2.99 -14.11 -10.17
C ILE A 59 3.57 -12.92 -9.39
N ALA A 60 3.08 -12.69 -8.18
CA ALA A 60 3.58 -11.61 -7.34
C ALA A 60 5.05 -11.79 -6.99
N LYS A 61 5.48 -13.01 -6.66
CA LYS A 61 6.89 -13.30 -6.36
C LYS A 61 7.81 -13.02 -7.55
N GLN A 62 7.29 -13.18 -8.76
CA GLN A 62 8.05 -12.95 -9.99
C GLN A 62 8.08 -11.48 -10.39
N SER A 63 7.02 -10.72 -10.13
CA SER A 63 6.82 -9.39 -10.69
C SER A 63 6.89 -8.25 -9.68
N VAL A 64 6.66 -8.50 -8.41
CA VAL A 64 6.67 -7.47 -7.36
C VAL A 64 8.04 -7.46 -6.68
N HIS A 65 8.69 -6.30 -6.72
CA HIS A 65 10.02 -6.11 -6.14
C HIS A 65 9.98 -5.13 -4.98
N GLY A 66 10.80 -5.36 -3.98
CA GLY A 66 10.91 -4.50 -2.81
C GLY A 66 9.89 -4.78 -1.72
N PHE A 67 9.13 -5.86 -1.85
CA PHE A 67 8.11 -6.27 -0.89
C PHE A 67 8.29 -7.73 -0.51
N ASP A 68 7.91 -8.05 0.73
CA ASP A 68 7.75 -9.43 1.16
C ASP A 68 6.38 -9.92 0.71
N ILE A 69 6.34 -10.98 -0.08
CA ILE A 69 5.10 -11.53 -0.61
C ILE A 69 4.54 -12.55 0.36
N ILE A 70 3.32 -12.30 0.83
CA ILE A 70 2.66 -13.15 1.82
C ILE A 70 1.37 -13.70 1.21
N GLU A 71 1.24 -15.03 1.23
CA GLU A 71 -0.02 -15.68 0.89
C GLU A 71 -0.92 -15.64 2.12
N SER A 72 -2.09 -15.03 1.98
CA SER A 72 -2.98 -14.83 3.12
C SER A 72 -4.44 -15.00 2.69
N LYS A 73 -5.18 -15.77 3.49
CA LYS A 73 -6.63 -15.91 3.31
C LYS A 73 -7.39 -14.78 3.96
N ASP A 74 -6.80 -14.14 4.97
CA ASP A 74 -7.39 -13.01 5.68
C ASP A 74 -6.30 -11.99 5.98
N PRO A 75 -6.02 -11.10 5.01
CA PRO A 75 -4.93 -10.13 5.15
C PRO A 75 -5.04 -9.24 6.38
N LEU A 76 -6.24 -8.82 6.75
CA LEU A 76 -6.42 -7.92 7.88
C LEU A 76 -6.07 -8.61 9.20
N LYS A 77 -6.41 -9.88 9.37
CA LYS A 77 -6.01 -10.64 10.56
C LYS A 77 -4.50 -10.77 10.68
N ASP A 78 -3.84 -11.06 9.56
CA ASP A 78 -2.38 -11.17 9.55
C ASP A 78 -1.71 -9.84 9.86
N ILE A 79 -2.27 -8.75 9.36
CA ILE A 79 -1.79 -7.40 9.64
C ILE A 79 -1.95 -7.05 11.12
N VAL A 80 -3.08 -7.40 11.75
CA VAL A 80 -3.30 -7.15 13.18
C VAL A 80 -2.24 -7.85 14.02
N LYS A 81 -1.90 -9.09 13.69
CA LYS A 81 -0.84 -9.82 14.39
C LYS A 81 0.48 -9.10 14.30
N LEU A 82 0.80 -8.56 13.13
CA LEU A 82 2.02 -7.80 12.92
C LEU A 82 2.02 -6.49 13.71
N ILE A 83 0.90 -5.80 13.74
CA ILE A 83 0.73 -4.56 14.51
C ILE A 83 1.00 -4.80 15.98
N GLU A 84 0.47 -5.88 16.53
CA GLU A 84 0.72 -6.27 17.92
C GLU A 84 2.19 -6.60 18.15
N ALA A 85 2.80 -7.37 17.24
CA ALA A 85 4.20 -7.79 17.38
C ALA A 85 5.16 -6.62 17.30
N ASP A 86 4.93 -5.68 16.40
CA ASP A 86 5.79 -4.51 16.17
C ASP A 86 5.38 -3.30 17.02
N LYS A 87 4.34 -3.43 17.84
CA LYS A 87 3.84 -2.39 18.75
C LYS A 87 3.47 -1.09 18.04
N LEU A 88 2.79 -1.22 16.90
CA LEU A 88 2.31 -0.08 16.13
C LEU A 88 1.00 0.45 16.75
N GLU A 89 0.77 1.76 16.67
CA GLU A 89 -0.41 2.40 17.27
C GLU A 89 -1.28 3.13 16.25
N THR A 90 -0.68 3.92 15.38
CA THR A 90 -1.40 4.76 14.42
C THR A 90 -1.24 4.20 13.02
N ILE A 91 -2.36 3.74 12.46
CA ILE A 91 -2.39 3.10 11.15
C ILE A 91 -3.18 4.00 10.20
N GLY A 92 -2.52 4.47 9.16
CA GLY A 92 -3.18 5.18 8.07
C GLY A 92 -3.74 4.20 7.05
N PHE A 93 -4.72 4.63 6.29
CA PHE A 93 -5.23 3.87 5.16
C PHE A 93 -5.59 4.82 4.02
N ASP A 94 -5.51 4.34 2.78
CA ASP A 94 -5.81 5.16 1.62
C ASP A 94 -7.33 5.40 1.49
N ASN A 95 -7.71 6.42 0.73
CA ASN A 95 -9.10 6.87 0.63
C ASN A 95 -9.95 6.11 -0.40
N GLN A 96 -9.44 5.00 -0.95
CA GLN A 96 -10.16 4.20 -1.94
C GLN A 96 -10.92 3.03 -1.32
N VAL A 97 -11.18 3.09 -0.03
CA VAL A 97 -11.96 2.07 0.67
C VAL A 97 -13.45 2.35 0.55
N SER A 98 -14.26 1.29 0.44
CA SER A 98 -15.71 1.41 0.54
C SER A 98 -16.11 1.67 2.00
N PHE A 99 -17.33 2.15 2.19
CA PHE A 99 -17.87 2.34 3.54
C PHE A 99 -17.92 1.02 4.31
N ALA A 100 -18.35 -0.06 3.66
CA ALA A 100 -18.39 -1.38 4.28
C ALA A 100 -17.01 -1.86 4.69
N TYR A 101 -16.01 -1.65 3.85
CA TYR A 101 -14.62 -1.99 4.18
C TYR A 101 -14.12 -1.19 5.37
N TYR A 102 -14.42 0.11 5.40
CA TYR A 102 -14.04 0.97 6.53
C TYR A 102 -14.66 0.50 7.84
N GLN A 103 -15.93 0.10 7.83
CA GLN A 103 -16.57 -0.46 9.02
C GLN A 103 -15.86 -1.74 9.48
N GLY A 104 -15.44 -2.58 8.55
CA GLY A 104 -14.65 -3.78 8.86
C GLY A 104 -13.31 -3.43 9.48
N LEU A 105 -12.63 -2.40 8.97
CA LEU A 105 -11.37 -1.93 9.54
C LEU A 105 -11.57 -1.46 10.99
N GLN A 106 -12.61 -0.70 11.24
CA GLN A 106 -12.88 -0.21 12.61
C GLN A 106 -13.08 -1.35 13.60
N ALA A 107 -13.76 -2.41 13.16
CA ALA A 107 -14.01 -3.57 14.03
C ALA A 107 -12.72 -4.36 14.30
N ILE A 108 -11.91 -4.59 13.25
CA ILE A 108 -10.69 -5.40 13.37
C ILE A 108 -9.59 -4.65 14.11
N PHE A 109 -9.46 -3.34 13.88
CA PHE A 109 -8.42 -2.52 14.49
C PHE A 109 -8.92 -1.78 15.75
N GLU A 110 -9.88 -2.36 16.45
CA GLU A 110 -10.33 -1.82 17.72
C GLU A 110 -9.16 -1.72 18.71
N GLY A 111 -9.02 -0.56 19.34
CA GLY A 111 -7.89 -0.29 20.23
C GLY A 111 -6.70 0.39 19.57
N TYR A 112 -6.70 0.50 18.24
CA TYR A 112 -5.68 1.22 17.49
C TYR A 112 -6.27 2.49 16.88
N THR A 113 -5.41 3.45 16.57
CA THR A 113 -5.83 4.68 15.89
C THR A 113 -5.82 4.46 14.39
N LEU A 114 -6.99 4.55 13.76
CA LEU A 114 -7.12 4.54 12.30
C LEU A 114 -7.22 5.97 11.79
N SER A 115 -6.39 6.32 10.82
CA SER A 115 -6.34 7.65 10.25
C SER A 115 -6.54 7.61 8.74
N PRO A 116 -7.68 8.12 8.22
CA PRO A 116 -7.87 8.17 6.77
C PRO A 116 -6.91 9.18 6.14
N GLN A 117 -6.20 8.76 5.11
CA GLN A 117 -5.21 9.58 4.41
C GLN A 117 -5.77 9.98 3.06
N ASN A 118 -6.47 11.12 3.01
CA ASN A 118 -7.20 11.53 1.82
C ASN A 118 -6.28 11.91 0.65
N ASN A 119 -5.08 12.39 0.92
CA ASN A 119 -4.20 12.90 -0.12
C ASN A 119 -2.82 12.23 -0.16
N PHE A 120 -2.56 11.25 0.70
CA PHE A 120 -1.22 10.65 0.81
C PHE A 120 -0.75 10.05 -0.52
N MET A 121 -1.54 9.15 -1.08
CA MET A 121 -1.18 8.50 -2.35
C MET A 121 -1.37 9.43 -3.54
N GLU A 122 -2.36 10.29 -3.52
CA GLU A 122 -2.60 11.27 -4.59
C GLU A 122 -1.41 12.21 -4.75
N GLU A 123 -0.85 12.71 -3.67
CA GLU A 123 0.33 13.58 -3.70
C GLU A 123 1.54 12.85 -4.28
N LEU A 124 1.74 11.58 -3.92
CA LEU A 124 2.82 10.76 -4.47
C LEU A 124 2.64 10.53 -5.97
N ARG A 125 1.40 10.23 -6.41
CA ARG A 125 1.13 9.99 -7.83
C ARG A 125 1.25 11.25 -8.68
N MET A 126 1.13 12.43 -8.10
CA MET A 126 1.34 13.68 -8.80
C MET A 126 2.82 13.91 -9.17
N ILE A 127 3.75 13.29 -8.46
CA ILE A 127 5.18 13.37 -8.77
C ILE A 127 5.51 12.30 -9.81
N LYS A 128 5.84 12.75 -11.03
CA LYS A 128 6.19 11.82 -12.13
C LYS A 128 7.68 11.54 -12.11
N ASP A 129 8.07 10.29 -12.30
CA ASP A 129 9.47 9.94 -12.53
C ASP A 129 9.83 10.17 -14.02
N ASP A 130 11.12 10.05 -14.35
CA ASP A 130 11.59 10.32 -15.70
C ASP A 130 10.94 9.42 -16.75
N LYS A 131 10.71 8.17 -16.41
CA LYS A 131 10.07 7.21 -17.30
C LYS A 131 8.61 7.59 -17.57
N GLU A 132 7.88 7.99 -16.56
CA GLU A 132 6.50 8.43 -16.69
C GLU A 132 6.41 9.70 -17.53
N LEU A 133 7.30 10.67 -17.33
CA LEU A 133 7.36 11.89 -18.12
C LEU A 133 7.67 11.61 -19.58
N ALA A 134 8.59 10.71 -19.86
CA ALA A 134 8.90 10.32 -21.23
C ALA A 134 7.69 9.72 -21.94
N THR A 135 6.94 8.86 -21.25
CA THR A 135 5.72 8.26 -21.78
C THR A 135 4.66 9.32 -22.09
N ILE A 136 4.45 10.27 -21.18
CA ILE A 136 3.49 11.36 -21.35
C ILE A 136 3.89 12.26 -22.53
N ARG A 137 5.16 12.63 -22.62
CA ARG A 137 5.67 13.45 -23.74
C ARG A 137 5.48 12.76 -25.08
N LYS A 138 5.76 11.47 -25.14
CA LYS A 138 5.56 10.68 -26.36
C LYS A 138 4.09 10.67 -26.77
N ALA A 139 3.18 10.49 -25.84
CA ALA A 139 1.75 10.52 -26.11
C ALA A 139 1.28 11.90 -26.59
N CYS A 140 1.84 12.98 -26.04
CA CYS A 140 1.49 14.34 -26.42
C CYS A 140 2.06 14.77 -27.76
N SER A 141 3.13 14.13 -28.23
CA SER A 141 3.78 14.47 -29.51
C SER A 141 3.10 13.82 -30.72
N ILE A 142 2.14 12.96 -30.52
CA ILE A 142 1.33 12.35 -31.57
C ILE A 142 0.09 13.23 -31.82
#